data_bf40359cef0edb91d89aa94969b909a3
#
_entry.id   bf40359cef0edb91d89aa94969b909a3
#
_cell.length_a   1.000
_cell.length_b   1.000
_cell.length_c   1.000
_cell.angle_alpha   90.00
_cell.angle_beta   90.00
_cell.angle_gamma   90.00
#
_symmetry.space_group_name_H-M   'P 1'
#
loop_
_entity.id
_entity.type
_entity.pdbx_description
1 polymer ?
#
loop_
_entity_poly.entity_id
_entity_poly.type
_entity_poly.pdbx_seq_one_letter_code
_entity_poly.pdbx_strand_id
1 'polypeptide(L)' 'MKHLWIARDIDHWLRIGTSKPVRDKYKKGYWAFGTSHLKDILDYDLYPKLTYENSPKELLI' A
#
# COMPACT_ATOMS: atom_id res chain seq x y z
N MET A 1 -3.69 19.13 -6.46
CA MET A 1 -4.19 17.81 -6.09
C MET A 1 -3.08 16.99 -5.47
N LYS A 2 -3.38 16.32 -4.38
CA LYS A 2 -2.43 15.43 -3.75
C LYS A 2 -2.69 14.00 -4.18
N HIS A 3 -1.63 13.29 -4.45
CA HIS A 3 -1.69 11.88 -4.77
C HIS A 3 -1.26 11.07 -3.55
N LEU A 4 -2.05 10.10 -3.18
CA LEU A 4 -1.69 9.11 -2.19
C LEU A 4 -1.77 7.74 -2.83
N TRP A 5 -0.86 6.88 -2.41
CA TRP A 5 -0.86 5.49 -2.88
C TRP A 5 -1.09 4.57 -1.70
N ILE A 6 -1.92 3.57 -1.92
CA ILE A 6 -2.16 2.54 -0.92
C ILE A 6 -1.86 1.18 -1.51
N ALA A 7 -1.41 0.28 -0.66
CA ALA A 7 -1.13 -1.09 -1.06
C ALA A 7 -1.38 -2.02 0.13
N ARG A 8 -1.94 -3.19 -0.16
CA ARG A 8 -2.21 -4.20 0.85
C ARG A 8 -1.11 -5.24 0.82
N ASP A 9 -0.45 -5.47 1.95
CA ASP A 9 0.52 -6.54 2.07
C ASP A 9 -0.19 -7.89 2.21
N ILE A 10 0.54 -8.97 2.02
CA ILE A 10 -0.03 -10.31 2.12
C ILE A 10 -0.52 -10.63 3.54
N ASP A 11 0.01 -9.93 4.54
CA ASP A 11 -0.42 -10.07 5.93
C ASP A 11 -1.57 -9.13 6.30
N HIS A 12 -2.20 -8.51 5.30
CA HIS A 12 -3.38 -7.64 5.41
C HIS A 12 -3.09 -6.23 5.95
N TRP A 13 -1.86 -5.87 6.21
CA TRP A 13 -1.53 -4.49 6.56
C TRP A 13 -1.69 -3.59 5.36
N LEU A 14 -2.38 -2.47 5.56
CA LEU A 14 -2.54 -1.45 4.53
C LEU A 14 -1.43 -0.44 4.68
N ARG A 15 -0.63 -0.28 3.63
CA ARG A 15 0.47 0.69 3.62
C ARG A 15 0.08 1.91 2.82
N ILE A 16 0.46 3.07 3.31
CA ILE A 16 0.13 4.36 2.70
C ILE A 16 1.41 5.14 2.45
N GLY A 17 1.50 5.73 1.27
CA GLY A 17 2.64 6.55 0.90
C GLY A 17 2.28 7.60 -0.13
N THR A 18 3.25 8.46 -0.43
CA THR A 18 3.05 9.60 -1.33
C THR A 18 3.49 9.33 -2.76
N SER A 19 4.16 8.20 -3.01
CA SER A 19 4.55 7.80 -4.36
C SER A 19 4.23 6.33 -4.58
N LYS A 20 4.19 5.93 -5.85
CA LYS A 20 3.82 4.57 -6.22
C LYS A 20 4.79 3.55 -5.63
N PRO A 21 4.29 2.59 -4.84
CA PRO A 21 5.16 1.56 -4.29
C PRO A 21 5.52 0.53 -5.34
N VAL A 22 6.56 -0.22 -5.05
CA VAL A 22 6.97 -1.38 -5.86
C VAL A 22 6.97 -2.61 -4.98
N ARG A 23 6.91 -3.78 -5.60
CA ARG A 23 6.99 -5.03 -4.86
C ARG A 23 8.38 -5.15 -4.23
N ASP A 24 8.42 -5.51 -2.96
CA ASP A 24 9.69 -5.63 -2.24
C ASP A 24 10.47 -6.83 -2.81
N LYS A 25 11.71 -6.58 -3.20
CA LYS A 25 12.57 -7.63 -3.79
C LYS A 25 13.03 -8.64 -2.75
N TYR A 26 13.16 -8.20 -1.51
CA TYR A 26 13.77 -9.01 -0.46
C TYR A 26 12.74 -9.66 0.45
N LYS A 27 11.51 -9.15 0.43
CA LYS A 27 10.47 -9.60 1.34
C LYS A 27 9.20 -9.87 0.54
N LYS A 28 8.99 -11.12 0.15
CA LYS A 28 7.82 -11.50 -0.63
C LYS A 28 6.53 -11.20 0.13
N GLY A 29 5.54 -10.69 -0.60
CA GLY A 29 4.25 -10.38 -0.02
C GLY A 29 4.15 -8.98 0.59
N TYR A 30 5.15 -8.13 0.35
CA TYR A 30 5.19 -6.78 0.90
C TYR A 30 5.41 -5.76 -0.20
N TRP A 31 4.96 -4.52 0.07
CA TRP A 31 5.15 -3.39 -0.82
C TRP A 31 6.16 -2.44 -0.21
N ALA A 32 7.04 -1.92 -1.06
CA ALA A 32 8.09 -0.99 -0.63
C ALA A 32 7.76 0.41 -1.12
N PHE A 33 7.59 1.33 -0.19
CA PHE A 33 7.35 2.75 -0.47
C PHE A 33 8.63 3.58 -0.39
N GLY A 34 9.69 3.02 0.21
CA GLY A 34 10.92 3.76 0.42
C GLY A 34 10.69 4.95 1.34
N THR A 35 11.25 6.09 0.96
CA THR A 35 11.13 7.32 1.76
C THR A 35 9.74 7.95 1.70
N SER A 36 8.89 7.49 0.79
CA SER A 36 7.52 8.02 0.67
C SER A 36 6.53 7.38 1.63
N HIS A 37 6.95 6.38 2.39
CA HIS A 37 6.08 5.68 3.34
C HIS A 37 5.60 6.62 4.44
N LEU A 38 4.28 6.65 4.66
CA LEU A 38 3.66 7.50 5.67
C LEU A 38 3.24 6.70 6.90
N LYS A 39 2.44 5.64 6.70
CA LYS A 39 1.96 4.84 7.83
C LYS A 39 1.43 3.50 7.36
N ASP A 40 1.28 2.58 8.32
CA ASP A 40 0.61 1.30 8.12
C ASP A 40 -0.64 1.25 8.99
N ILE A 41 -1.70 0.64 8.46
CA ILE A 41 -2.96 0.47 9.17
C ILE A 41 -3.40 -0.98 9.05
N LEU A 42 -3.74 -1.60 10.17
CA LEU A 42 -4.33 -2.93 10.17
C LEU A 42 -5.84 -2.80 10.33
N ASP A 43 -6.54 -2.71 9.22
CA ASP A 43 -7.99 -2.55 9.20
C ASP A 43 -8.54 -3.31 8.00
N TYR A 44 -9.23 -4.42 8.26
CA TYR A 44 -9.77 -5.27 7.21
C TYR A 44 -10.98 -4.64 6.50
N ASP A 45 -11.63 -3.66 7.14
CA ASP A 45 -12.80 -3.01 6.58
C ASP A 45 -12.45 -1.81 5.71
N LEU A 46 -11.24 -1.30 5.83
CA LEU A 46 -10.77 -0.17 5.03
C LEU A 46 -10.26 -0.69 3.70
N TYR A 47 -10.92 -0.32 2.61
CA TYR A 47 -10.63 -0.81 1.27
C TYR A 47 -10.63 -2.34 1.20
N PRO A 48 -11.75 -3.00 1.56
CA PRO A 48 -11.78 -4.46 1.68
C PRO A 48 -11.52 -5.20 0.38
N LYS A 49 -11.72 -4.55 -0.77
CA LYS A 49 -11.46 -5.16 -2.08
C LYS A 49 -10.02 -5.02 -2.53
N LEU A 50 -9.22 -4.24 -1.82
CA LEU A 50 -7.80 -4.08 -2.15
C LEU A 50 -7.03 -5.26 -1.57
N THR A 51 -6.39 -6.03 -2.43
CA THR A 51 -5.61 -7.20 -2.05
C THR A 51 -4.16 -7.02 -2.44
N TYR A 52 -3.30 -7.94 -2.00
CA TYR A 52 -1.90 -7.93 -2.40
C TYR A 52 -1.77 -8.01 -3.94
N GLU A 53 -2.59 -8.85 -4.57
CA GLU A 53 -2.50 -9.08 -6.01
C GLU A 53 -2.93 -7.87 -6.83
N ASN A 54 -3.95 -7.13 -6.38
CA ASN A 54 -4.46 -5.98 -7.14
C ASN A 54 -3.92 -4.63 -6.66
N SER A 55 -3.01 -4.63 -5.70
CA SER A 55 -2.32 -3.42 -5.27
C SER A 55 -1.25 -3.04 -6.31
N PRO A 56 -0.80 -1.78 -6.34
CA PRO A 56 -1.26 -0.65 -5.53
C PRO A 56 -2.44 0.08 -6.13
N LYS A 57 -3.05 0.97 -5.36
CA LYS A 57 -4.13 1.83 -5.82
C LYS A 57 -3.79 3.29 -5.54
N GLU A 58 -3.99 4.14 -6.51
CA GLU A 58 -3.80 5.57 -6.33
C GLU A 58 -5.09 6.22 -5.85
N LEU A 59 -4.95 7.11 -4.87
CA LEU A 59 -6.03 7.95 -4.37
C LEU A 59 -5.73 9.39 -4.72
N LEU A 60 -6.71 10.08 -5.28
CA LEU A 60 -6.64 11.52 -5.54
C LEU A 60 -7.41 12.25 -4.45
N ILE A 61 -6.74 13.17 -3.80
CA ILE A 61 -7.34 13.94 -2.73
C ILE A 61 -7.28 15.43 -3.06
#